data_cbf43073b02d34a063c77305a4187d24
#
_entry.id   cbf43073b02d34a063c77305a4187d24
#
_cell.length_a   1.000
_cell.length_b   1.000
_cell.length_c   1.000
_cell.angle_alpha   90.00
_cell.angle_beta   90.00
_cell.angle_gamma   90.00
#
_symmetry.space_group_name_H-M   'P 1'
#
loop_
_entity.id
_entity.type
_entity.pdbx_description
1 polymer ?
#
loop_
_entity_poly.entity_id
_entity_poly.type
_entity_poly.pdbx_seq_one_letter_code
_entity_poly.pdbx_strand_id
1 'polypeptide(L)'
;MCIRDRLYWERFGLWYEQHRQYLHALAAYRKSGNYDALLRVIRSDAGILLASLKPEDVLNALDNCPAETLKAYPFAILVLMRRMFTWRQIPKMLELKALLLTAIGEHPELSEEERGNLLGECDLILSFLCYNDISAMSRLHRSASAQMSRPAISIQSSGGWTFGSPSVLMMFHRAPGAMESELAEMDECMPHYYKVTNHHG
;
A
#
# COMPACT_ATOMS: atom_id res chain seq x y z
N MET A 1 -19.63 -13.54 -19.02
CA MET A 1 -19.66 -12.27 -19.79
C MET A 1 -19.34 -12.59 -21.25
N CYS A 2 -20.13 -12.06 -22.20
CA CYS A 2 -19.91 -12.26 -23.64
C CYS A 2 -18.66 -11.48 -24.10
N ILE A 3 -17.96 -11.99 -25.13
CA ILE A 3 -16.76 -11.31 -25.71
C ILE A 3 -17.09 -9.87 -26.13
N ARG A 4 -18.29 -9.66 -26.65
CA ARG A 4 -18.79 -8.33 -27.07
C ARG A 4 -18.90 -7.36 -25.90
N ASP A 5 -19.40 -7.83 -24.75
CA ASP A 5 -19.52 -7.02 -23.53
C ASP A 5 -18.16 -6.63 -22.97
N ARG A 6 -17.19 -7.56 -23.02
CA ARG A 6 -15.82 -7.33 -22.59
C ARG A 6 -15.17 -6.20 -23.37
N LEU A 7 -15.21 -6.26 -24.70
CA LEU A 7 -14.65 -5.22 -25.58
C LEU A 7 -15.31 -3.85 -25.37
N TYR A 8 -16.60 -3.86 -25.07
CA TYR A 8 -17.35 -2.65 -24.78
C TYR A 8 -16.81 -1.96 -23.50
N TRP A 9 -16.67 -2.73 -22.41
CA TRP A 9 -16.15 -2.22 -21.17
C TRP A 9 -14.68 -1.80 -21.26
N GLU A 10 -13.85 -2.46 -22.04
CA GLU A 10 -12.46 -2.05 -22.31
C GLU A 10 -12.40 -0.68 -22.98
N ARG A 11 -13.24 -0.43 -23.98
CA ARG A 11 -13.32 0.86 -24.67
C ARG A 11 -13.77 1.98 -23.74
N PHE A 12 -14.75 1.73 -22.88
CA PHE A 12 -15.16 2.69 -21.87
C PHE A 12 -14.04 2.96 -20.86
N GLY A 13 -13.37 1.92 -20.38
CA GLY A 13 -12.23 2.05 -19.48
C GLY A 13 -11.16 2.97 -20.06
N LEU A 14 -10.78 2.73 -21.32
CA LEU A 14 -9.79 3.54 -22.01
C LEU A 14 -10.25 4.99 -22.19
N TRP A 15 -11.50 5.20 -22.56
CA TRP A 15 -12.06 6.54 -22.71
C TRP A 15 -12.03 7.31 -21.37
N TYR A 16 -12.48 6.69 -20.28
CA TYR A 16 -12.46 7.27 -18.95
C TYR A 16 -11.03 7.58 -18.47
N GLU A 17 -10.07 6.67 -18.70
CA GLU A 17 -8.68 6.86 -18.36
C GLU A 17 -8.08 8.07 -19.09
N GLN A 18 -8.30 8.19 -20.40
CA GLN A 18 -7.85 9.33 -21.21
C GLN A 18 -8.43 10.68 -20.74
N HIS A 19 -9.64 10.65 -20.18
CA HIS A 19 -10.30 11.82 -19.60
C HIS A 19 -10.04 12.01 -18.10
N ARG A 20 -9.07 11.28 -17.54
CA ARG A 20 -8.69 11.30 -16.11
C ARG A 20 -9.84 10.99 -15.15
N GLN A 21 -10.85 10.27 -15.61
CA GLN A 21 -11.97 9.79 -14.81
C GLN A 21 -11.65 8.38 -14.25
N TYR A 22 -10.59 8.31 -13.43
CA TYR A 22 -9.98 7.06 -13.01
C TYR A 22 -10.92 6.14 -12.23
N LEU A 23 -11.85 6.68 -11.43
CA LEU A 23 -12.84 5.86 -10.73
C LEU A 23 -13.76 5.09 -11.70
N HIS A 24 -14.19 5.75 -12.75
CA HIS A 24 -15.00 5.11 -13.80
C HIS A 24 -14.16 4.13 -14.64
N ALA A 25 -12.90 4.47 -14.91
CA ALA A 25 -11.96 3.58 -15.57
C ALA A 25 -11.75 2.28 -14.79
N LEU A 26 -11.50 2.37 -13.48
CA LEU A 26 -11.36 1.21 -12.59
C LEU A 26 -12.61 0.32 -12.61
N ALA A 27 -13.79 0.91 -12.55
CA ALA A 27 -15.07 0.17 -12.61
C ALA A 27 -15.26 -0.54 -13.96
N ALA A 28 -14.90 0.12 -15.07
CA ALA A 28 -15.01 -0.44 -16.41
C ALA A 28 -13.99 -1.56 -16.65
N TYR A 29 -12.73 -1.38 -16.29
CA TYR A 29 -11.68 -2.38 -16.40
C TYR A 29 -11.96 -3.62 -15.53
N ARG A 30 -12.48 -3.43 -14.32
CA ARG A 30 -12.96 -4.53 -13.49
C ARG A 30 -14.04 -5.35 -14.20
N LYS A 31 -15.02 -4.69 -14.80
CA LYS A 31 -16.10 -5.36 -15.55
C LYS A 31 -15.60 -6.09 -16.78
N SER A 32 -14.59 -5.56 -17.47
CA SER A 32 -14.00 -6.24 -18.64
C SER A 32 -13.06 -7.39 -18.25
N GLY A 33 -12.58 -7.44 -17.00
CA GLY A 33 -11.51 -8.33 -16.57
C GLY A 33 -10.14 -7.95 -17.16
N ASN A 34 -9.96 -6.70 -17.57
CA ASN A 34 -8.67 -6.17 -18.01
C ASN A 34 -7.86 -5.73 -16.80
N TYR A 35 -7.25 -6.71 -16.12
CA TYR A 35 -6.50 -6.48 -14.88
C TYR A 35 -5.22 -5.68 -15.11
N ASP A 36 -4.58 -5.81 -16.26
CA ASP A 36 -3.42 -5.02 -16.64
C ASP A 36 -3.74 -3.51 -16.63
N ALA A 37 -4.80 -3.11 -17.31
CA ALA A 37 -5.25 -1.73 -17.33
C ALA A 37 -5.73 -1.26 -15.94
N LEU A 38 -6.38 -2.12 -15.16
CA LEU A 38 -6.82 -1.82 -13.80
C LEU A 38 -5.62 -1.52 -12.89
N LEU A 39 -4.57 -2.34 -12.93
CA LEU A 39 -3.36 -2.16 -12.11
C LEU A 39 -2.56 -0.93 -12.53
N ARG A 40 -2.51 -0.65 -13.83
CA ARG A 40 -1.90 0.58 -14.38
C ARG A 40 -2.59 1.83 -13.82
N VAL A 41 -3.93 1.86 -13.78
CA VAL A 41 -4.68 2.98 -13.21
C VAL A 41 -4.42 3.10 -11.70
N ILE A 42 -4.41 1.98 -10.95
CA ILE A 42 -4.08 1.97 -9.52
C ILE A 42 -2.67 2.57 -9.28
N ARG A 43 -1.70 2.21 -10.13
CA ARG A 43 -0.35 2.79 -10.07
C ARG A 43 -0.37 4.29 -10.31
N SER A 44 -1.16 4.77 -11.26
CA SER A 44 -1.17 6.17 -11.69
C SER A 44 -1.70 7.14 -10.64
N ASP A 45 -2.66 6.70 -9.81
CA ASP A 45 -3.28 7.53 -8.77
C ASP A 45 -2.78 7.18 -7.35
N ALA A 46 -1.74 6.35 -7.25
CA ALA A 46 -1.20 5.83 -5.99
C ALA A 46 -2.28 5.20 -5.08
N GLY A 47 -3.35 4.68 -5.67
CA GLY A 47 -4.46 4.03 -4.97
C GLY A 47 -5.37 4.94 -4.15
N ILE A 48 -5.32 6.24 -4.37
CA ILE A 48 -6.18 7.22 -3.68
C ILE A 48 -7.65 6.85 -3.88
N LEU A 49 -8.04 6.58 -5.12
CA LEU A 49 -9.42 6.29 -5.49
C LEU A 49 -9.91 4.91 -5.03
N LEU A 50 -9.02 4.01 -4.66
CA LEU A 50 -9.43 2.73 -4.06
C LEU A 50 -10.28 2.92 -2.80
N ALA A 51 -10.10 4.04 -2.08
CA ALA A 51 -10.90 4.38 -0.91
C ALA A 51 -12.39 4.56 -1.24
N SER A 52 -12.71 4.93 -2.48
CA SER A 52 -14.07 5.16 -2.96
C SER A 52 -14.74 3.89 -3.50
N LEU A 53 -14.00 2.78 -3.60
CA LEU A 53 -14.53 1.49 -4.03
C LEU A 53 -14.98 0.66 -2.83
N LYS A 54 -15.93 -0.24 -3.08
CA LYS A 54 -16.32 -1.22 -2.06
C LYS A 54 -15.21 -2.26 -1.87
N PRO A 55 -14.86 -2.61 -0.62
CA PRO A 55 -13.83 -3.62 -0.35
C PRO A 55 -14.07 -4.94 -1.11
N GLU A 56 -15.32 -5.41 -1.15
CA GLU A 56 -15.70 -6.66 -1.80
C GLU A 56 -15.41 -6.64 -3.31
N ASP A 57 -15.59 -5.49 -3.95
CA ASP A 57 -15.34 -5.32 -5.38
C ASP A 57 -13.84 -5.44 -5.71
N VAL A 58 -12.99 -4.88 -4.84
CA VAL A 58 -11.53 -4.95 -5.00
C VAL A 58 -11.01 -6.34 -4.67
N LEU A 59 -11.49 -6.96 -3.58
CA LEU A 59 -11.15 -8.33 -3.22
C LEU A 59 -11.50 -9.30 -4.34
N ASN A 60 -12.71 -9.22 -4.87
CA ASN A 60 -13.13 -10.06 -5.99
C ASN A 60 -12.28 -9.84 -7.25
N ALA A 61 -11.87 -8.60 -7.53
CA ALA A 61 -10.96 -8.33 -8.64
C ALA A 61 -9.57 -8.97 -8.41
N LEU A 62 -9.05 -8.91 -7.19
CA LEU A 62 -7.77 -9.52 -6.82
C LEU A 62 -7.82 -11.05 -6.92
N ASP A 63 -8.90 -11.67 -6.44
CA ASP A 63 -9.05 -13.13 -6.47
C ASP A 63 -9.17 -13.68 -7.89
N ASN A 64 -9.62 -12.85 -8.83
CA ASN A 64 -9.72 -13.21 -10.25
C ASN A 64 -8.54 -12.72 -11.10
N CYS A 65 -7.64 -11.92 -10.53
CA CYS A 65 -6.46 -11.42 -11.25
C CYS A 65 -5.36 -12.49 -11.26
N PRO A 66 -4.81 -12.83 -12.42
CA PRO A 66 -3.68 -13.77 -12.48
C PRO A 66 -2.47 -13.22 -11.69
N ALA A 67 -1.80 -14.10 -10.93
CA ALA A 67 -0.64 -13.72 -10.13
C ALA A 67 0.48 -13.10 -10.98
N GLU A 68 0.70 -13.60 -12.19
CA GLU A 68 1.70 -13.04 -13.14
C GLU A 68 1.35 -11.60 -13.54
N THR A 69 0.07 -11.29 -13.73
CA THR A 69 -0.37 -9.92 -14.00
C THR A 69 -0.13 -9.01 -12.80
N LEU A 70 -0.41 -9.48 -11.58
CA LEU A 70 -0.11 -8.73 -10.35
C LEU A 70 1.39 -8.47 -10.20
N LYS A 71 2.23 -9.50 -10.40
CA LYS A 71 3.70 -9.38 -10.29
C LYS A 71 4.30 -8.34 -11.23
N ALA A 72 3.70 -8.13 -12.41
CA ALA A 72 4.13 -7.08 -13.34
C ALA A 72 3.97 -5.65 -12.79
N TYR A 73 3.27 -5.49 -11.66
CA TYR A 73 2.99 -4.17 -11.05
C TYR A 73 3.35 -4.13 -9.56
N PRO A 74 4.63 -4.24 -9.16
CA PRO A 74 5.05 -4.28 -7.75
C PRO A 74 4.52 -3.09 -6.94
N PHE A 75 4.52 -1.89 -7.52
CA PHE A 75 3.99 -0.70 -6.87
C PHE A 75 2.47 -0.78 -6.64
N ALA A 76 1.70 -1.34 -7.58
CA ALA A 76 0.26 -1.53 -7.39
C ALA A 76 -0.02 -2.56 -6.28
N ILE A 77 0.80 -3.61 -6.15
CA ILE A 77 0.71 -4.56 -5.04
C ILE A 77 0.90 -3.84 -3.70
N LEU A 78 1.91 -2.98 -3.59
CA LEU A 78 2.20 -2.21 -2.39
C LEU A 78 1.00 -1.33 -1.97
N VAL A 79 0.42 -0.62 -2.92
CA VAL A 79 -0.77 0.21 -2.71
C VAL A 79 -1.96 -0.63 -2.25
N LEU A 80 -2.16 -1.80 -2.84
CA LEU A 80 -3.20 -2.74 -2.45
C LEU A 80 -2.97 -3.29 -1.04
N MET A 81 -1.71 -3.63 -0.66
CA MET A 81 -1.36 -4.02 0.71
C MET A 81 -1.78 -2.95 1.72
N ARG A 82 -1.43 -1.69 1.44
CA ARG A 82 -1.82 -0.56 2.30
C ARG A 82 -3.34 -0.46 2.44
N ARG A 83 -4.09 -0.69 1.36
CA ARG A 83 -5.54 -0.67 1.36
C ARG A 83 -6.13 -1.85 2.12
N MET A 84 -5.59 -3.05 1.96
CA MET A 84 -6.01 -4.24 2.72
C MET A 84 -5.83 -4.04 4.23
N PHE A 85 -4.72 -3.40 4.64
CA PHE A 85 -4.54 -3.01 6.04
C PHE A 85 -5.70 -2.12 6.52
N THR A 86 -6.02 -1.05 5.78
CA THR A 86 -7.09 -0.11 6.14
C THR A 86 -8.46 -0.80 6.25
N TRP A 87 -8.71 -1.79 5.41
CA TRP A 87 -9.95 -2.59 5.43
C TRP A 87 -9.90 -3.79 6.38
N ARG A 88 -8.84 -3.90 7.20
CA ARG A 88 -8.63 -5.01 8.14
C ARG A 88 -8.59 -6.39 7.48
N GLN A 89 -8.23 -6.45 6.22
CA GLN A 89 -8.04 -7.68 5.43
C GLN A 89 -6.59 -8.17 5.57
N ILE A 90 -6.17 -8.44 6.81
CA ILE A 90 -4.77 -8.77 7.12
C ILE A 90 -4.27 -10.04 6.41
N PRO A 91 -5.04 -11.14 6.32
CA PRO A 91 -4.60 -12.31 5.56
C PRO A 91 -4.27 -11.96 4.11
N LYS A 92 -5.14 -11.21 3.43
CA LYS A 92 -4.92 -10.77 2.03
C LYS A 92 -3.73 -9.83 1.89
N MET A 93 -3.54 -8.95 2.87
CA MET A 93 -2.35 -8.10 2.91
C MET A 93 -1.05 -8.93 2.95
N LEU A 94 -1.01 -10.00 3.76
CA LEU A 94 0.16 -10.87 3.89
C LEU A 94 0.40 -11.71 2.62
N GLU A 95 -0.66 -12.16 1.94
CA GLU A 95 -0.57 -12.79 0.62
C GLU A 95 0.06 -11.83 -0.40
N LEU A 96 -0.42 -10.60 -0.46
CA LEU A 96 0.11 -9.56 -1.34
C LEU A 96 1.56 -9.21 -1.01
N LYS A 97 1.94 -9.20 0.29
CA LYS A 97 3.35 -9.05 0.69
C LYS A 97 4.23 -10.15 0.09
N ALA A 98 3.82 -11.41 0.24
CA ALA A 98 4.60 -12.52 -0.32
C ALA A 98 4.75 -12.37 -1.84
N LEU A 99 3.68 -12.00 -2.52
CA LEU A 99 3.68 -11.75 -3.97
C LEU A 99 4.59 -10.58 -4.35
N LEU A 100 4.59 -9.49 -3.56
CA LEU A 100 5.47 -8.33 -3.76
C LEU A 100 6.94 -8.72 -3.69
N LEU A 101 7.33 -9.50 -2.67
CA LEU A 101 8.71 -9.94 -2.51
C LEU A 101 9.15 -10.82 -3.69
N THR A 102 8.26 -11.72 -4.15
CA THR A 102 8.51 -12.53 -5.35
C THR A 102 8.66 -11.65 -6.59
N ALA A 103 7.75 -10.70 -6.79
CA ALA A 103 7.79 -9.77 -7.92
C ALA A 103 9.09 -8.96 -7.95
N ILE A 104 9.54 -8.41 -6.81
CA ILE A 104 10.80 -7.67 -6.70
C ILE A 104 12.00 -8.56 -7.09
N GLY A 105 11.97 -9.83 -6.70
CA GLY A 105 13.02 -10.79 -7.05
C GLY A 105 13.05 -11.16 -8.54
N GLU A 106 11.88 -11.22 -9.18
CA GLU A 106 11.72 -11.62 -10.59
C GLU A 106 11.86 -10.45 -11.58
N HIS A 107 11.97 -9.20 -11.11
CA HIS A 107 12.15 -8.00 -11.95
C HIS A 107 13.59 -7.48 -11.93
N PRO A 108 14.50 -8.03 -12.76
CA PRO A 108 15.91 -7.59 -12.80
C PRO A 108 16.08 -6.17 -13.33
N GLU A 109 15.09 -5.64 -14.05
CA GLU A 109 15.06 -4.27 -14.57
C GLU A 109 14.82 -3.21 -13.51
N LEU A 110 14.36 -3.58 -12.32
CA LEU A 110 14.24 -2.65 -11.20
C LEU A 110 15.64 -2.21 -10.75
N SER A 111 15.86 -0.90 -10.73
CA SER A 111 17.09 -0.35 -10.15
C SER A 111 17.19 -0.70 -8.66
N GLU A 112 18.42 -0.70 -8.14
CA GLU A 112 18.69 -0.88 -6.70
C GLU A 112 17.90 0.13 -5.86
N GLU A 113 17.78 1.35 -6.35
CA GLU A 113 17.02 2.42 -5.71
C GLU A 113 15.53 2.12 -5.67
N GLU A 114 14.91 1.71 -6.78
CA GLU A 114 13.50 1.34 -6.83
C GLU A 114 13.20 0.11 -5.96
N ARG A 115 14.09 -0.88 -6.00
CA ARG A 115 14.01 -2.07 -5.15
C ARG A 115 14.03 -1.69 -3.67
N GLY A 116 14.96 -0.82 -3.27
CA GLY A 116 15.06 -0.30 -1.91
C GLY A 116 13.81 0.49 -1.50
N ASN A 117 13.27 1.31 -2.40
CA ASN A 117 12.04 2.06 -2.14
C ASN A 117 10.82 1.14 -1.94
N LEU A 118 10.66 0.09 -2.76
CA LEU A 118 9.56 -0.87 -2.62
C LEU A 118 9.67 -1.68 -1.32
N LEU A 119 10.86 -2.16 -0.97
CA LEU A 119 11.10 -2.93 0.25
C LEU A 119 10.93 -2.07 1.49
N GLY A 120 11.47 -0.87 1.49
CA GLY A 120 11.34 0.06 2.62
C GLY A 120 9.90 0.51 2.83
N GLU A 121 9.16 0.79 1.76
CA GLU A 121 7.74 1.14 1.87
C GLU A 121 6.88 -0.06 2.31
N CYS A 122 7.29 -1.30 1.94
CA CYS A 122 6.69 -2.53 2.47
C CYS A 122 6.91 -2.62 4.00
N ASP A 123 8.13 -2.40 4.49
CA ASP A 123 8.43 -2.39 5.93
C ASP A 123 7.61 -1.32 6.66
N LEU A 124 7.48 -0.14 6.07
CA LEU A 124 6.66 0.94 6.62
C LEU A 124 5.18 0.53 6.75
N ILE A 125 4.60 -0.14 5.74
CA ILE A 125 3.23 -0.65 5.81
C ILE A 125 3.11 -1.74 6.88
N LEU A 126 4.10 -2.62 6.99
CA LEU A 126 4.13 -3.67 8.02
C LEU A 126 4.23 -3.12 9.43
N SER A 127 4.88 -1.95 9.61
CA SER A 127 4.99 -1.31 10.92
C SER A 127 3.63 -1.00 11.54
N PHE A 128 2.60 -0.78 10.71
CA PHE A 128 1.24 -0.57 11.19
C PHE A 128 0.61 -1.79 11.86
N LEU A 129 1.12 -3.00 11.60
CA LEU A 129 0.70 -4.20 12.32
C LEU A 129 1.31 -4.28 13.72
N CYS A 130 2.38 -3.53 13.97
CA CYS A 130 3.13 -3.49 15.23
C CYS A 130 2.64 -2.39 16.17
N TYR A 131 1.41 -1.91 16.03
CA TYR A 131 0.87 -0.76 16.77
C TYR A 131 0.91 -0.89 18.30
N ASN A 132 1.10 -2.10 18.83
CA ASN A 132 1.30 -2.39 20.25
C ASN A 132 2.74 -2.75 20.59
N ASP A 133 3.72 -2.46 19.72
CA ASP A 133 5.12 -2.81 19.91
C ASP A 133 6.02 -1.72 19.34
N ILE A 134 6.31 -0.72 20.17
CA ILE A 134 7.18 0.40 19.78
C ILE A 134 8.52 -0.10 19.26
N SER A 135 9.12 -1.08 19.91
CA SER A 135 10.42 -1.62 19.50
C SER A 135 10.34 -2.32 18.13
N ALA A 136 9.27 -3.10 17.87
CA ALA A 136 9.07 -3.72 16.57
C ALA A 136 8.78 -2.67 15.49
N MET A 137 7.95 -1.67 15.80
CA MET A 137 7.64 -0.55 14.91
C MET A 137 8.91 0.25 14.59
N SER A 138 9.70 0.59 15.59
CA SER A 138 10.96 1.34 15.43
C SER A 138 11.96 0.61 14.54
N ARG A 139 12.10 -0.71 14.70
CA ARG A 139 12.96 -1.51 13.81
C ARG A 139 12.53 -1.41 12.33
N LEU A 140 11.23 -1.47 12.06
CA LEU A 140 10.69 -1.36 10.70
C LEU A 140 10.84 0.05 10.14
N HIS A 141 10.65 1.10 10.94
CA HIS A 141 10.89 2.49 10.53
C HIS A 141 12.36 2.75 10.20
N ARG A 142 13.30 2.23 11.01
CA ARG A 142 14.74 2.33 10.74
C ARG A 142 15.11 1.58 9.48
N SER A 143 14.56 0.36 9.27
CA SER A 143 14.75 -0.43 8.06
C SER A 143 14.25 0.32 6.83
N ALA A 144 13.03 0.86 6.88
CA ALA A 144 12.47 1.67 5.81
C ALA A 144 13.34 2.90 5.51
N SER A 145 13.74 3.64 6.55
CA SER A 145 14.58 4.83 6.42
C SER A 145 15.96 4.56 5.82
N ALA A 146 16.52 3.38 6.07
CA ALA A 146 17.81 2.97 5.50
C ALA A 146 17.70 2.57 4.01
N GLN A 147 16.55 2.02 3.59
CA GLN A 147 16.35 1.50 2.23
C GLN A 147 15.78 2.56 1.28
N MET A 148 14.96 3.50 1.78
CA MET A 148 14.24 4.44 0.93
C MET A 148 15.05 5.69 0.63
N SER A 149 15.13 6.04 -0.64
CA SER A 149 15.73 7.29 -1.15
C SER A 149 14.71 8.42 -1.25
N ARG A 150 13.41 8.11 -1.22
CA ARG A 150 12.28 9.05 -1.28
C ARG A 150 11.22 8.72 -0.25
N PRO A 151 10.33 9.67 0.09
CA PRO A 151 9.16 9.36 0.90
C PRO A 151 8.23 8.34 0.25
N ALA A 152 7.45 7.65 1.09
CA ALA A 152 6.43 6.71 0.66
C ALA A 152 5.39 7.38 -0.24
N ILE A 153 5.00 6.70 -1.30
CA ILE A 153 3.96 7.19 -2.23
C ILE A 153 2.57 6.70 -1.79
N SER A 154 2.49 5.50 -1.20
CA SER A 154 1.22 4.94 -0.73
C SER A 154 0.67 5.60 0.53
N ILE A 155 1.45 6.48 1.17
CA ILE A 155 1.06 7.21 2.37
C ILE A 155 0.99 8.71 2.05
N GLN A 156 -0.19 9.29 2.23
CA GLN A 156 -0.38 10.72 1.99
C GLN A 156 0.02 11.53 3.22
N SER A 157 0.91 12.50 3.06
CA SER A 157 1.37 13.39 4.13
C SER A 157 0.26 14.23 4.76
N SER A 158 -0.81 14.55 4.01
CA SER A 158 -1.95 15.35 4.45
C SER A 158 -3.06 14.53 5.14
N GLY A 159 -2.94 13.22 5.21
CA GLY A 159 -3.91 12.37 5.87
C GLY A 159 -3.80 12.41 7.39
N GLY A 160 -4.89 12.20 8.09
CA GLY A 160 -4.83 11.92 9.52
C GLY A 160 -4.05 10.63 9.81
N TRP A 161 -3.51 10.51 11.01
CA TRP A 161 -2.84 9.28 11.43
C TRP A 161 -3.75 8.08 11.22
N THR A 162 -3.22 7.01 10.69
CA THR A 162 -4.01 5.80 10.34
C THR A 162 -4.77 5.22 11.53
N PHE A 163 -4.28 5.49 12.73
CA PHE A 163 -4.85 5.00 13.98
C PHE A 163 -5.68 6.07 14.72
N GLY A 164 -5.88 7.25 14.12
CA GLY A 164 -6.62 8.36 14.73
C GLY A 164 -5.90 8.98 15.93
N SER A 165 -6.39 10.10 16.38
CA SER A 165 -6.03 10.65 17.69
C SER A 165 -6.78 9.84 18.74
N PRO A 166 -6.20 9.38 19.73
CA PRO A 166 -5.46 10.00 20.81
C PRO A 166 -4.02 9.53 20.88
N SER A 167 -3.28 10.18 21.75
CA SER A 167 -1.88 9.93 22.00
C SER A 167 -1.40 8.54 21.64
N VAL A 168 -0.47 8.46 20.72
CA VAL A 168 0.23 7.24 20.31
C VAL A 168 0.71 6.44 21.54
N LEU A 169 1.12 7.12 22.60
CA LEU A 169 1.52 6.51 23.88
C LEU A 169 0.42 5.67 24.53
N MET A 170 -0.83 6.06 24.44
CA MET A 170 -1.93 5.26 24.98
C MET A 170 -2.19 3.96 24.20
N MET A 171 -1.81 3.96 22.93
CA MET A 171 -1.96 2.78 22.07
C MET A 171 -0.81 1.79 22.25
N PHE A 172 0.36 2.26 22.67
CA PHE A 172 1.58 1.47 22.78
C PHE A 172 1.98 1.12 24.22
N HIS A 173 1.34 1.74 25.19
CA HIS A 173 1.62 1.46 26.61
C HIS A 173 1.16 0.04 26.99
N ARG A 174 2.11 -0.82 27.34
CA ARG A 174 1.86 -2.24 27.60
C ARG A 174 2.04 -2.66 29.04
N ALA A 175 2.98 -2.04 29.71
CA ALA A 175 3.37 -2.45 31.05
C ALA A 175 3.52 -1.23 31.97
N PRO A 176 3.06 -1.32 33.23
CA PRO A 176 3.32 -0.30 34.21
C PRO A 176 4.83 0.00 34.32
N GLY A 177 5.21 1.27 34.27
CA GLY A 177 6.59 1.72 34.34
C GLY A 177 7.37 1.74 33.04
N ALA A 178 6.80 1.24 31.91
CA ALA A 178 7.49 1.23 30.62
C ALA A 178 7.35 2.56 29.83
N MET A 179 6.50 3.49 30.28
CA MET A 179 6.15 4.69 29.51
C MET A 179 7.37 5.56 29.16
N GLU A 180 8.30 5.78 30.08
CA GLU A 180 9.47 6.62 29.83
C GLU A 180 10.41 6.00 28.79
N SER A 181 10.64 4.68 28.87
CA SER A 181 11.51 3.99 27.92
C SER A 181 10.86 3.90 26.53
N GLU A 182 9.55 3.69 26.47
CA GLU A 182 8.79 3.67 25.22
C GLU A 182 8.75 5.06 24.57
N LEU A 183 8.61 6.13 25.36
CA LEU A 183 8.67 7.51 24.88
C LEU A 183 10.06 7.82 24.31
N ALA A 184 11.12 7.48 25.04
CA ALA A 184 12.49 7.69 24.59
C ALA A 184 12.79 6.96 23.27
N GLU A 185 12.36 5.70 23.14
CA GLU A 185 12.52 4.95 21.91
C GLU A 185 11.70 5.55 20.75
N MET A 186 10.50 6.04 21.03
CA MET A 186 9.67 6.70 20.04
C MET A 186 10.32 8.01 19.56
N ASP A 187 10.80 8.85 20.46
CA ASP A 187 11.49 10.10 20.13
C ASP A 187 12.75 9.85 19.28
N GLU A 188 13.52 8.82 19.62
CA GLU A 188 14.69 8.42 18.84
C GLU A 188 14.32 7.90 17.44
N CYS A 189 13.17 7.26 17.31
CA CYS A 189 12.72 6.66 16.04
C CYS A 189 11.96 7.65 15.14
N MET A 190 11.31 8.67 15.68
CA MET A 190 10.48 9.61 14.91
C MET A 190 11.19 10.25 13.70
N PRO A 191 12.48 10.65 13.75
CA PRO A 191 13.17 11.17 12.58
C PRO A 191 13.20 10.20 11.39
N HIS A 192 13.31 8.88 11.66
CA HIS A 192 13.26 7.85 10.62
C HIS A 192 11.88 7.77 9.99
N TYR A 193 10.82 7.81 10.81
CA TYR A 193 9.45 7.83 10.32
C TYR A 193 9.16 9.08 9.50
N TYR A 194 9.49 10.26 9.97
CA TYR A 194 9.27 11.52 9.25
C TYR A 194 9.98 11.57 7.92
N LYS A 195 11.22 11.06 7.85
CA LYS A 195 11.96 10.98 6.58
C LYS A 195 11.19 10.18 5.53
N VAL A 196 10.64 9.02 5.89
CA VAL A 196 9.99 8.12 4.93
C VAL A 196 8.52 8.43 4.67
N THR A 197 7.89 9.28 5.47
CA THR A 197 6.47 9.63 5.33
C THR A 197 6.24 11.08 4.93
N ASN A 198 7.29 11.84 4.67
CA ASN A 198 7.22 13.28 4.42
C ASN A 198 6.45 14.02 5.54
N HIS A 199 6.85 13.76 6.79
CA HIS A 199 6.25 14.34 7.99
C HIS A 199 4.75 14.04 8.19
N HIS A 200 4.30 12.86 7.74
CA HIS A 200 2.95 12.40 8.07
C HIS A 200 2.79 12.16 9.58
N GLY A 201 1.76 12.76 10.18
CA GLY A 201 1.48 12.60 11.62
C GLY A 201 1.66 13.86 12.48
#